data_b45a553bb70d46ebca68c11d5c58d3ab
#
_entry.id   b45a553bb70d46ebca68c11d5c58d3ab
#
_cell.length_a   1.000
_cell.length_b   1.000
_cell.length_c   1.000
_cell.angle_alpha   90.00
_cell.angle_beta   90.00
_cell.angle_gamma   90.00
#
_symmetry.space_group_name_H-M   'P 1'
#
loop_
_entity.id
_entity.type
_entity.pdbx_description
1 polymer ?
#
loop_
_entity_poly.entity_id
_entity_poly.type
_entity_poly.pdbx_seq_one_letter_code
_entity_poly.pdbx_strand_id
1 'polypeptide(L)'
;TPGERQAPALKGDYSVDEGLQRLLQGSGLSYLIGADGTVSLVPLSSDASSLQLDATTVSGQADGRLDLPVEYAGGQVARGARIGMLGNQDMQDVPFSAASYTNELIENRQARSLGEVLASDPAIRQSNGFGNFSQVFVVRGFQLYTDDIAFNGLYGILPRQIISTEAVERVEVFKGANAFLNGVAPGGSGVGGAINVVSKRAEDTPNRSIALDYASDSRTGGHVDLGRRFGDDNRFGARVNVAKRDGETAVDGEHSHFSLATVGLDYRGERLR
;
A
#
# COMPACT_ATOMS: atom_id res chain seq x y z
N THR A 1 3.12 30.17 33.74
CA THR A 1 3.20 31.65 33.98
C THR A 1 4.65 32.07 33.83
N PRO A 2 4.99 32.99 32.92
CA PRO A 2 6.33 33.55 32.83
C PRO A 2 6.52 34.46 34.05
N GLY A 3 7.16 33.89 35.08
CA GLY A 3 7.48 34.69 36.26
C GLY A 3 8.51 35.77 35.95
N GLU A 4 8.38 36.94 36.55
CA GLU A 4 9.29 38.07 36.74
C GLU A 4 10.57 38.20 35.86
N ARG A 5 10.46 37.89 34.54
CA ARG A 5 11.56 38.10 33.62
C ARG A 5 11.38 39.42 32.90
N GLN A 6 12.34 40.33 33.07
CA GLN A 6 12.34 41.63 32.43
C GLN A 6 12.89 41.50 31.01
N ALA A 7 12.11 41.97 30.04
CA ALA A 7 12.56 42.07 28.65
C ALA A 7 13.38 43.34 28.45
N PRO A 8 14.40 43.34 27.57
CA PRO A 8 15.15 44.56 27.25
C PRO A 8 14.25 45.56 26.51
N ALA A 9 14.49 46.85 26.74
CA ALA A 9 13.75 47.93 26.07
C ALA A 9 14.07 47.92 24.57
N LEU A 10 13.06 47.75 23.72
CA LEU A 10 13.16 47.87 22.27
C LEU A 10 12.85 49.30 21.84
N LYS A 11 13.75 49.91 21.03
CA LYS A 11 13.57 51.23 20.46
C LYS A 11 13.97 51.24 19.01
N GLY A 12 13.02 51.44 18.11
CA GLY A 12 13.19 51.41 16.64
C GLY A 12 12.07 50.67 15.91
N ASP A 13 12.10 50.69 14.59
CA ASP A 13 11.16 49.93 13.77
C ASP A 13 11.75 48.53 13.47
N TYR A 14 11.03 47.50 13.88
CA TYR A 14 11.40 46.10 13.70
C TYR A 14 10.25 45.31 13.08
N SER A 15 10.55 44.30 12.33
CA SER A 15 9.55 43.28 11.97
C SER A 15 9.11 42.53 13.25
N VAL A 16 7.92 41.93 13.23
CA VAL A 16 7.40 41.18 14.39
C VAL A 16 8.39 40.10 14.83
N ASP A 17 9.02 39.43 13.88
CA ASP A 17 9.99 38.36 14.12
C ASP A 17 11.28 38.89 14.76
N GLU A 18 11.87 39.94 14.20
CA GLU A 18 13.07 40.59 14.76
C GLU A 18 12.83 41.20 16.16
N GLY A 19 11.65 41.78 16.36
CA GLY A 19 11.26 42.33 17.66
C GLY A 19 11.15 41.24 18.72
N LEU A 20 10.50 40.12 18.42
CA LEU A 20 10.36 38.99 19.32
C LEU A 20 11.70 38.30 19.62
N GLN A 21 12.56 38.12 18.64
CA GLN A 21 13.89 37.55 18.85
C GLN A 21 14.73 38.39 19.80
N ARG A 22 14.72 39.71 19.66
CA ARG A 22 15.45 40.62 20.57
C ARG A 22 14.88 40.67 21.97
N LEU A 23 13.55 40.68 22.10
CA LEU A 23 12.87 40.69 23.41
C LEU A 23 13.12 39.40 24.20
N LEU A 24 13.27 38.28 23.51
CA LEU A 24 13.44 36.97 24.14
C LEU A 24 14.90 36.54 24.26
N GLN A 25 15.83 37.34 23.74
CA GLN A 25 17.26 37.05 23.81
C GLN A 25 17.73 36.94 25.28
N GLY A 26 18.28 35.77 25.63
CA GLY A 26 18.74 35.50 27.00
C GLY A 26 17.65 35.15 28.02
N SER A 27 16.38 35.13 27.62
CA SER A 27 15.25 34.79 28.53
C SER A 27 15.07 33.28 28.74
N GLY A 28 15.69 32.42 27.90
CA GLY A 28 15.45 30.97 27.88
C GLY A 28 14.05 30.61 27.35
N LEU A 29 13.43 31.52 26.62
CA LEU A 29 12.14 31.31 25.94
C LEU A 29 12.33 31.43 24.44
N SER A 30 11.55 30.64 23.68
CA SER A 30 11.34 30.77 22.25
C SER A 30 9.87 31.11 21.98
N TYR A 31 9.53 31.39 20.73
CA TYR A 31 8.16 31.73 20.34
C TYR A 31 7.74 30.93 19.10
N LEU A 32 6.45 30.73 18.99
CA LEU A 32 5.78 30.16 17.81
C LEU A 32 4.70 31.15 17.37
N ILE A 33 4.67 31.44 16.05
CA ILE A 33 3.62 32.28 15.46
C ILE A 33 2.63 31.35 14.76
N GLY A 34 1.39 31.34 15.23
CA GLY A 34 0.31 30.59 14.60
C GLY A 34 -0.15 31.23 13.28
N ALA A 35 -0.80 30.47 12.41
CA ALA A 35 -1.35 30.95 11.16
C ALA A 35 -2.43 32.03 11.31
N ASP A 36 -3.00 32.15 12.50
CA ASP A 36 -3.97 33.17 12.94
C ASP A 36 -3.31 34.44 13.51
N GLY A 37 -1.98 34.52 13.50
CA GLY A 37 -1.22 35.67 14.05
C GLY A 37 -1.00 35.60 15.54
N THR A 38 -1.42 34.55 16.26
CA THR A 38 -1.16 34.42 17.68
C THR A 38 0.30 34.05 17.97
N VAL A 39 0.91 34.66 19.00
CA VAL A 39 2.28 34.36 19.43
C VAL A 39 2.22 33.56 20.74
N SER A 40 2.76 32.32 20.71
CA SER A 40 2.88 31.48 21.90
C SER A 40 4.34 31.41 22.35
N LEU A 41 4.59 31.62 23.64
CA LEU A 41 5.92 31.49 24.22
C LEU A 41 6.14 30.09 24.77
N VAL A 42 7.28 29.49 24.43
CA VAL A 42 7.68 28.13 24.84
C VAL A 42 9.06 28.19 25.52
N PRO A 43 9.31 27.42 26.60
CA PRO A 43 10.63 27.35 27.21
C PRO A 43 11.66 26.76 26.22
N LEU A 44 12.86 27.34 26.17
CA LEU A 44 14.02 26.70 25.55
C LEU A 44 14.48 25.56 26.47
N SER A 45 14.09 24.35 26.17
CA SER A 45 14.58 23.16 26.88
C SER A 45 16.04 22.94 26.55
N SER A 46 16.91 22.88 27.54
CA SER A 46 18.34 22.62 27.40
C SER A 46 18.68 21.14 27.25
N ASP A 47 17.70 20.26 27.06
CA ASP A 47 17.93 18.86 26.83
C ASP A 47 17.92 18.56 25.30
N ALA A 48 19.09 18.27 24.77
CA ALA A 48 19.39 17.93 23.39
C ALA A 48 18.91 16.53 22.99
N SER A 49 17.70 16.17 23.36
CA SER A 49 16.98 15.00 22.86
C SER A 49 15.56 15.37 22.42
N SER A 50 15.41 16.54 21.81
CA SER A 50 14.20 16.78 21.02
C SER A 50 14.25 15.85 19.82
N LEU A 51 13.35 14.86 19.78
CA LEU A 51 12.98 14.20 18.55
C LEU A 51 12.57 15.29 17.55
N GLN A 52 13.48 15.65 16.66
CA GLN A 52 13.18 16.49 15.52
C GLN A 52 12.35 15.60 14.60
N LEU A 53 11.04 15.69 14.73
CA LEU A 53 10.15 15.11 13.74
C LEU A 53 10.42 15.86 12.44
N ASP A 54 10.91 15.14 11.43
CA ASP A 54 11.02 15.69 10.10
C ASP A 54 9.67 16.32 9.70
N ALA A 55 9.74 17.47 9.06
CA ALA A 55 8.55 18.16 8.60
C ALA A 55 7.71 17.20 7.75
N THR A 56 6.57 16.78 8.27
CA THR A 56 5.60 16.01 7.50
C THR A 56 5.10 16.92 6.41
N THR A 57 5.68 16.79 5.21
CA THR A 57 5.17 17.48 4.04
C THR A 57 3.84 16.85 3.68
N VAL A 58 2.74 17.45 4.07
CA VAL A 58 1.42 17.12 3.55
C VAL A 58 1.36 17.71 2.13
N SER A 59 1.81 16.93 1.14
CA SER A 59 1.55 17.26 -0.24
C SER A 59 0.08 16.95 -0.53
N GLY A 60 -0.74 18.00 -0.56
CA GLY A 60 -2.10 17.89 -1.09
C GLY A 60 -2.01 17.64 -2.60
N GLN A 61 -2.24 16.40 -3.03
CA GLN A 61 -2.38 16.11 -4.45
C GLN A 61 -3.71 16.66 -4.94
N ALA A 62 -3.65 17.61 -5.87
CA ALA A 62 -4.83 18.23 -6.47
C ALA A 62 -5.67 17.29 -7.36
N ASP A 63 -5.20 16.03 -7.59
CA ASP A 63 -5.84 15.05 -8.48
C ASP A 63 -6.07 13.70 -7.78
N GLY A 64 -6.54 13.72 -6.54
CA GLY A 64 -6.78 12.55 -5.67
C GLY A 64 -7.75 11.48 -6.19
N ARG A 65 -8.20 11.58 -7.43
CA ARG A 65 -9.04 10.55 -8.08
C ARG A 65 -8.26 9.48 -8.84
N LEU A 66 -7.00 9.74 -9.18
CA LEU A 66 -6.20 8.83 -10.01
C LEU A 66 -5.23 7.97 -9.19
N ASP A 67 -4.74 8.48 -8.08
CA ASP A 67 -3.82 7.76 -7.22
C ASP A 67 -4.52 7.32 -5.92
N LEU A 68 -4.08 6.21 -5.36
CA LEU A 68 -4.57 5.77 -4.04
C LEU A 68 -4.01 6.68 -2.95
N PRO A 69 -4.76 6.89 -1.85
CA PRO A 69 -4.21 7.50 -0.65
C PRO A 69 -2.95 6.77 -0.17
N VAL A 70 -1.96 7.55 0.28
CA VAL A 70 -0.72 6.99 0.83
C VAL A 70 -1.03 6.05 1.99
N GLU A 71 -0.40 4.92 2.01
CA GLU A 71 -0.53 3.90 3.04
C GLU A 71 -0.13 4.45 4.43
N TYR A 72 -0.63 3.80 5.48
CA TYR A 72 -0.19 4.13 6.83
C TYR A 72 1.29 3.81 7.03
N ALA A 73 1.90 4.42 8.04
CA ALA A 73 3.32 4.24 8.35
C ALA A 73 3.70 2.75 8.39
N GLY A 74 4.79 2.40 7.68
CA GLY A 74 5.24 1.02 7.54
C GLY A 74 4.67 0.27 6.34
N GLY A 75 3.79 0.89 5.53
CA GLY A 75 3.32 0.36 4.25
C GLY A 75 2.43 -0.89 4.31
N GLN A 76 2.26 -1.52 5.48
CA GLN A 76 1.54 -2.79 5.61
C GLN A 76 0.01 -2.63 5.67
N VAL A 77 -0.46 -1.45 6.01
CA VAL A 77 -1.89 -1.16 6.13
C VAL A 77 -2.27 -0.14 5.07
N ALA A 78 -3.06 -0.57 4.11
CA ALA A 78 -3.58 0.29 3.08
C ALA A 78 -4.64 1.25 3.64
N ARG A 79 -4.64 2.47 3.14
CA ARG A 79 -5.65 3.48 3.43
C ARG A 79 -6.74 3.52 2.39
N GLY A 80 -6.44 3.15 1.16
CA GLY A 80 -7.35 3.20 0.03
C GLY A 80 -7.48 1.90 -0.75
N ALA A 81 -8.51 1.85 -1.59
CA ALA A 81 -8.74 0.79 -2.55
C ALA A 81 -9.44 1.34 -3.79
N ARG A 82 -9.36 0.60 -4.90
CA ARG A 82 -10.15 0.91 -6.09
C ARG A 82 -11.57 0.41 -5.89
N ILE A 83 -12.52 1.32 -5.78
CA ILE A 83 -13.93 1.05 -5.50
C ILE A 83 -14.73 0.99 -6.83
N GLY A 84 -14.46 -0.01 -7.65
CA GLY A 84 -15.16 -0.22 -8.93
C GLY A 84 -15.24 1.06 -9.77
N MET A 85 -16.46 1.43 -10.16
CA MET A 85 -16.72 2.64 -10.96
C MET A 85 -16.43 3.97 -10.23
N LEU A 86 -16.29 3.96 -8.91
CA LEU A 86 -15.93 5.16 -8.15
C LEU A 86 -14.41 5.46 -8.22
N GLY A 87 -13.63 4.56 -8.80
CA GLY A 87 -12.18 4.71 -8.88
C GLY A 87 -11.47 4.53 -7.54
N ASN A 88 -10.30 5.14 -7.41
CA ASN A 88 -9.51 5.10 -6.19
C ASN A 88 -10.12 5.99 -5.11
N GLN A 89 -10.39 5.41 -3.94
CA GLN A 89 -11.01 6.10 -2.82
C GLN A 89 -10.29 5.79 -1.52
N ASP A 90 -10.35 6.71 -0.57
CA ASP A 90 -10.04 6.42 0.82
C ASP A 90 -11.15 5.52 1.39
N MET A 91 -10.77 4.45 2.09
CA MET A 91 -11.75 3.52 2.67
C MET A 91 -12.63 4.16 3.74
N GLN A 92 -12.19 5.28 4.34
CA GLN A 92 -12.97 6.02 5.33
C GLN A 92 -14.06 6.88 4.69
N ASP A 93 -13.90 7.22 3.41
CA ASP A 93 -14.82 8.13 2.70
C ASP A 93 -15.92 7.37 1.94
N VAL A 94 -15.91 6.03 1.99
CA VAL A 94 -16.89 5.21 1.26
C VAL A 94 -17.76 4.37 2.22
N PRO A 95 -19.07 4.26 1.94
CA PRO A 95 -19.99 3.48 2.78
C PRO A 95 -19.93 1.97 2.48
N PHE A 96 -18.77 1.46 2.08
CA PHE A 96 -18.59 0.06 1.72
C PHE A 96 -17.51 -0.59 2.58
N SER A 97 -17.71 -1.85 2.96
CA SER A 97 -16.70 -2.61 3.66
C SER A 97 -15.68 -3.12 2.64
N ALA A 98 -14.50 -2.51 2.63
CA ALA A 98 -13.37 -2.90 1.80
C ALA A 98 -12.13 -3.15 2.66
N ALA A 99 -11.23 -3.98 2.16
CA ALA A 99 -9.89 -4.17 2.71
C ALA A 99 -8.88 -4.23 1.55
N SER A 100 -7.67 -3.77 1.77
CA SER A 100 -6.59 -3.87 0.79
C SER A 100 -5.32 -4.35 1.47
N TYR A 101 -4.72 -5.38 0.92
CA TYR A 101 -3.50 -6.04 1.39
C TYR A 101 -2.36 -5.61 0.48
N THR A 102 -1.43 -4.86 1.03
CA THR A 102 -0.32 -4.23 0.30
C THR A 102 0.77 -5.22 -0.05
N ASN A 103 1.64 -4.88 -1.01
CA ASN A 103 2.83 -5.66 -1.33
C ASN A 103 3.74 -5.83 -0.11
N GLU A 104 3.93 -4.78 0.69
CA GLU A 104 4.74 -4.82 1.91
C GLU A 104 4.20 -5.87 2.92
N LEU A 105 2.88 -5.94 3.07
CA LEU A 105 2.27 -6.97 3.91
C LEU A 105 2.45 -8.37 3.33
N ILE A 106 2.31 -8.52 2.02
CA ILE A 106 2.49 -9.79 1.31
C ILE A 106 3.91 -10.31 1.48
N GLU A 107 4.92 -9.45 1.28
CA GLU A 107 6.33 -9.78 1.42
C GLU A 107 6.70 -10.10 2.87
N ASN A 108 6.27 -9.29 3.83
CA ASN A 108 6.56 -9.51 5.26
C ASN A 108 5.95 -10.81 5.80
N ARG A 109 4.83 -11.24 5.24
CA ARG A 109 4.21 -12.54 5.55
C ARG A 109 4.78 -13.69 4.76
N GLN A 110 5.63 -13.41 3.76
CA GLN A 110 6.14 -14.41 2.82
C GLN A 110 4.99 -15.19 2.14
N ALA A 111 3.85 -14.54 1.94
CA ALA A 111 2.68 -15.15 1.34
C ALA A 111 2.93 -15.44 -0.14
N ARG A 112 2.76 -16.69 -0.56
CA ARG A 112 3.08 -17.18 -1.91
C ARG A 112 1.84 -17.39 -2.79
N SER A 113 0.66 -17.31 -2.19
CA SER A 113 -0.61 -17.46 -2.87
C SER A 113 -1.66 -16.48 -2.34
N LEU A 114 -2.72 -16.23 -3.12
CA LEU A 114 -3.83 -15.41 -2.64
C LEU A 114 -4.45 -15.97 -1.36
N GLY A 115 -4.52 -17.29 -1.21
CA GLY A 115 -5.04 -17.92 -0.01
C GLY A 115 -4.26 -17.54 1.24
N GLU A 116 -2.93 -17.48 1.14
CA GLU A 116 -2.06 -17.08 2.25
C GLU A 116 -2.20 -15.59 2.59
N VAL A 117 -2.36 -14.72 1.58
CA VAL A 117 -2.65 -13.29 1.80
C VAL A 117 -3.95 -13.11 2.56
N LEU A 118 -5.00 -13.82 2.13
CA LEU A 118 -6.37 -13.66 2.63
C LEU A 118 -6.66 -14.46 3.91
N ALA A 119 -5.74 -15.34 4.33
CA ALA A 119 -5.94 -16.20 5.51
C ALA A 119 -6.21 -15.42 6.81
N SER A 120 -5.78 -14.17 6.88
CA SER A 120 -6.02 -13.31 8.06
C SER A 120 -7.31 -12.49 7.98
N ASP A 121 -8.03 -12.50 6.86
CA ASP A 121 -9.30 -11.81 6.76
C ASP A 121 -10.42 -12.64 7.40
N PRO A 122 -11.07 -12.16 8.48
CA PRO A 122 -12.10 -12.94 9.18
C PRO A 122 -13.36 -13.19 8.34
N ALA A 123 -13.55 -12.43 7.25
CA ALA A 123 -14.69 -12.59 6.34
C ALA A 123 -14.43 -13.61 5.23
N ILE A 124 -13.19 -14.10 5.09
CA ILE A 124 -12.78 -14.97 4.00
C ILE A 124 -12.24 -16.29 4.55
N ARG A 125 -12.64 -17.38 3.92
CA ARG A 125 -12.10 -18.72 4.16
C ARG A 125 -11.73 -19.36 2.84
N GLN A 126 -10.69 -20.16 2.84
CA GLN A 126 -10.36 -21.04 1.72
C GLN A 126 -11.08 -22.38 1.93
N SER A 127 -11.80 -22.87 0.92
CA SER A 127 -12.54 -24.12 1.03
C SER A 127 -11.76 -25.34 0.56
N ASN A 128 -10.84 -25.17 -0.39
CA ASN A 128 -9.97 -26.25 -0.86
C ASN A 128 -8.77 -26.40 0.08
N GLY A 129 -8.43 -27.65 0.40
CA GLY A 129 -7.27 -27.98 1.22
C GLY A 129 -5.94 -27.77 0.48
N PHE A 130 -4.85 -27.99 1.23
CA PHE A 130 -3.49 -28.00 0.72
C PHE A 130 -3.33 -29.04 -0.40
N GLY A 131 -2.43 -28.77 -1.36
CA GLY A 131 -2.17 -29.68 -2.50
C GLY A 131 -3.21 -29.59 -3.62
N ASN A 132 -4.25 -28.76 -3.51
CA ASN A 132 -5.21 -28.58 -4.61
C ASN A 132 -4.64 -27.65 -5.69
N PHE A 133 -4.98 -27.90 -6.95
CA PHE A 133 -4.53 -27.07 -8.08
C PHE A 133 -5.18 -25.69 -8.14
N SER A 134 -6.28 -25.49 -7.41
CA SER A 134 -7.05 -24.25 -7.39
C SER A 134 -7.38 -23.81 -5.98
N GLN A 135 -7.67 -22.54 -5.82
CA GLN A 135 -8.19 -21.96 -4.59
C GLN A 135 -9.64 -21.55 -4.79
N VAL A 136 -10.50 -21.90 -3.85
CA VAL A 136 -11.89 -21.46 -3.79
C VAL A 136 -12.05 -20.71 -2.48
N PHE A 137 -12.47 -19.47 -2.59
CA PHE A 137 -12.70 -18.61 -1.44
C PHE A 137 -14.17 -18.65 -1.05
N VAL A 138 -14.43 -18.55 0.24
CA VAL A 138 -15.77 -18.36 0.79
C VAL A 138 -15.79 -17.00 1.45
N VAL A 139 -16.42 -16.03 0.80
CA VAL A 139 -16.52 -14.66 1.27
C VAL A 139 -17.91 -14.47 1.92
N ARG A 140 -17.95 -14.24 3.23
CA ARG A 140 -19.20 -14.08 3.99
C ARG A 140 -20.23 -15.20 3.75
N GLY A 141 -19.75 -16.43 3.57
CA GLY A 141 -20.58 -17.62 3.36
C GLY A 141 -20.86 -18.00 1.91
N PHE A 142 -20.45 -17.19 0.93
CA PHE A 142 -20.65 -17.43 -0.49
C PHE A 142 -19.34 -17.76 -1.20
N GLN A 143 -19.39 -18.72 -2.10
CA GLN A 143 -18.22 -19.13 -2.88
C GLN A 143 -17.81 -18.05 -3.90
N LEU A 144 -16.51 -17.91 -4.06
CA LEU A 144 -15.84 -17.11 -5.10
C LEU A 144 -14.71 -17.95 -5.70
N TYR A 145 -14.84 -18.29 -6.95
CA TYR A 145 -13.80 -19.02 -7.69
C TYR A 145 -12.69 -18.09 -8.17
N THR A 146 -11.49 -18.63 -8.35
CA THR A 146 -10.31 -17.82 -8.74
C THR A 146 -10.49 -17.17 -10.11
N ASP A 147 -11.13 -17.86 -11.06
CA ASP A 147 -11.45 -17.33 -12.39
C ASP A 147 -12.52 -16.22 -12.39
N ASP A 148 -13.25 -16.07 -11.28
CA ASP A 148 -14.19 -14.98 -11.05
C ASP A 148 -13.58 -13.80 -10.23
N ILE A 149 -12.28 -13.86 -9.93
CA ILE A 149 -11.53 -12.76 -9.34
C ILE A 149 -11.17 -11.75 -10.43
N ALA A 150 -11.28 -10.46 -10.12
CA ALA A 150 -10.87 -9.40 -11.03
C ALA A 150 -9.34 -9.21 -11.03
N PHE A 151 -8.79 -8.87 -12.18
CA PHE A 151 -7.40 -8.48 -12.35
C PHE A 151 -7.34 -7.05 -12.91
N ASN A 152 -6.77 -6.13 -12.14
CA ASN A 152 -6.78 -4.69 -12.45
C ASN A 152 -8.19 -4.14 -12.74
N GLY A 153 -9.21 -4.70 -12.09
CA GLY A 153 -10.61 -4.33 -12.23
C GLY A 153 -11.34 -5.02 -13.40
N LEU A 154 -10.72 -5.94 -14.10
CA LEU A 154 -11.32 -6.68 -15.21
C LEU A 154 -11.50 -8.15 -14.85
N TYR A 155 -12.67 -8.69 -15.17
CA TYR A 155 -12.97 -10.12 -15.00
C TYR A 155 -12.54 -10.97 -16.21
N GLY A 156 -12.43 -12.28 -16.00
CA GLY A 156 -12.17 -13.25 -17.08
C GLY A 156 -10.71 -13.29 -17.57
N ILE A 157 -9.77 -12.73 -16.80
CA ILE A 157 -8.34 -12.69 -17.11
C ILE A 157 -7.59 -13.76 -16.31
N LEU A 158 -7.95 -13.93 -15.04
CA LEU A 158 -7.27 -14.86 -14.16
C LEU A 158 -7.71 -16.30 -14.40
N PRO A 159 -6.79 -17.26 -14.29
CA PRO A 159 -7.11 -18.67 -14.41
C PRO A 159 -7.73 -19.19 -13.10
N ARG A 160 -8.32 -20.38 -13.16
CA ARG A 160 -8.83 -21.08 -11.98
C ARG A 160 -7.71 -21.59 -11.07
N GLN A 161 -6.50 -21.73 -11.57
CA GLN A 161 -5.32 -22.21 -10.85
C GLN A 161 -4.92 -21.23 -9.75
N ILE A 162 -4.04 -21.70 -8.87
CA ILE A 162 -3.47 -20.88 -7.79
C ILE A 162 -2.76 -19.66 -8.39
N ILE A 163 -3.11 -18.49 -7.88
CA ILE A 163 -2.48 -17.22 -8.26
C ILE A 163 -1.33 -16.97 -7.28
N SER A 164 -0.14 -16.83 -7.82
CA SER A 164 1.05 -16.48 -7.05
C SER A 164 1.16 -14.97 -6.83
N THR A 165 1.85 -14.58 -5.79
CA THR A 165 1.89 -13.20 -5.30
C THR A 165 3.06 -12.37 -5.80
N GLU A 166 4.05 -12.97 -6.46
CA GLU A 166 5.28 -12.29 -6.86
C GLU A 166 5.06 -11.11 -7.81
N ALA A 167 4.02 -11.19 -8.64
CA ALA A 167 3.62 -10.13 -9.56
C ALA A 167 2.48 -9.25 -9.05
N VAL A 168 2.09 -9.44 -7.77
CA VAL A 168 0.95 -8.77 -7.16
C VAL A 168 1.41 -7.57 -6.34
N GLU A 169 0.89 -6.40 -6.67
CA GLU A 169 1.11 -5.15 -5.93
C GLU A 169 0.23 -5.08 -4.70
N ARG A 170 -1.05 -5.45 -4.84
CA ARG A 170 -1.99 -5.53 -3.74
C ARG A 170 -3.19 -6.41 -4.08
N VAL A 171 -3.86 -6.84 -3.03
CA VAL A 171 -5.11 -7.59 -3.11
C VAL A 171 -6.20 -6.78 -2.45
N GLU A 172 -7.21 -6.40 -3.21
CA GLU A 172 -8.35 -5.62 -2.74
C GLU A 172 -9.54 -6.55 -2.55
N VAL A 173 -10.24 -6.40 -1.44
CA VAL A 173 -11.39 -7.22 -1.06
C VAL A 173 -12.59 -6.33 -0.82
N PHE A 174 -13.69 -6.61 -1.49
CA PHE A 174 -15.00 -6.04 -1.22
C PHE A 174 -15.84 -7.04 -0.44
N LYS A 175 -16.45 -6.60 0.64
CA LYS A 175 -17.24 -7.45 1.54
C LYS A 175 -18.72 -7.10 1.41
N GLY A 176 -19.47 -7.96 0.74
CA GLY A 176 -20.91 -7.78 0.52
C GLY A 176 -21.28 -7.62 -0.95
N ALA A 177 -22.53 -7.31 -1.21
CA ALA A 177 -23.05 -7.11 -2.57
C ALA A 177 -22.34 -5.92 -3.25
N ASN A 178 -21.71 -6.16 -4.38
CA ASN A 178 -20.85 -5.19 -5.07
C ASN A 178 -21.07 -5.15 -6.58
N ALA A 179 -21.98 -5.95 -7.11
CA ALA A 179 -22.23 -6.07 -8.55
C ALA A 179 -22.55 -4.73 -9.22
N PHE A 180 -23.16 -3.80 -8.50
CA PHE A 180 -23.46 -2.46 -9.01
C PHE A 180 -22.20 -1.56 -9.14
N LEU A 181 -21.10 -1.86 -8.43
CA LEU A 181 -19.84 -1.13 -8.50
C LEU A 181 -18.84 -1.81 -9.44
N ASN A 182 -18.68 -3.12 -9.28
CA ASN A 182 -17.62 -3.90 -9.92
C ASN A 182 -18.13 -4.73 -11.12
N GLY A 183 -19.45 -4.76 -11.36
CA GLY A 183 -20.05 -5.67 -12.31
C GLY A 183 -20.20 -7.09 -11.73
N VAL A 184 -20.73 -8.00 -12.56
CA VAL A 184 -20.95 -9.41 -12.19
C VAL A 184 -19.82 -10.25 -12.74
N ALA A 185 -19.25 -11.12 -11.92
CA ALA A 185 -18.24 -12.08 -12.34
C ALA A 185 -18.81 -13.05 -13.37
N PRO A 186 -18.06 -13.42 -14.43
CA PRO A 186 -18.55 -14.24 -15.54
C PRO A 186 -19.08 -15.61 -15.13
N GLY A 187 -18.45 -16.25 -14.13
CA GLY A 187 -18.89 -17.55 -13.60
C GLY A 187 -20.07 -17.46 -12.65
N GLY A 188 -20.53 -16.26 -12.32
CA GLY A 188 -21.69 -16.02 -11.46
C GLY A 188 -21.43 -16.25 -9.97
N SER A 189 -20.19 -16.44 -9.56
CA SER A 189 -19.83 -16.53 -8.15
C SER A 189 -19.59 -15.13 -7.52
N GLY A 190 -19.28 -15.06 -6.21
CA GLY A 190 -18.93 -13.81 -5.56
C GLY A 190 -20.11 -12.97 -5.07
N VAL A 191 -21.25 -13.56 -4.78
CA VAL A 191 -22.41 -12.86 -4.19
C VAL A 191 -22.07 -12.24 -2.84
N GLY A 192 -21.19 -12.87 -2.06
CA GLY A 192 -20.77 -12.40 -0.73
C GLY A 192 -19.69 -11.33 -0.75
N GLY A 193 -19.08 -11.05 -1.90
CA GLY A 193 -18.01 -10.08 -2.07
C GLY A 193 -17.22 -10.29 -3.36
N ALA A 194 -16.26 -9.43 -3.62
CA ALA A 194 -15.34 -9.54 -4.74
C ALA A 194 -13.89 -9.38 -4.28
N ILE A 195 -13.00 -9.98 -5.03
CA ILE A 195 -11.56 -9.80 -4.87
C ILE A 195 -11.03 -9.20 -6.18
N ASN A 196 -10.14 -8.24 -6.06
CA ASN A 196 -9.40 -7.66 -7.18
C ASN A 196 -7.89 -7.78 -6.91
N VAL A 197 -7.18 -8.37 -7.86
CA VAL A 197 -5.72 -8.47 -7.83
C VAL A 197 -5.14 -7.35 -8.67
N VAL A 198 -4.29 -6.55 -8.08
CA VAL A 198 -3.59 -5.46 -8.78
C VAL A 198 -2.16 -5.88 -9.05
N SER A 199 -1.76 -5.80 -10.31
CA SER A 199 -0.41 -6.19 -10.74
C SER A 199 0.63 -5.13 -10.40
N LYS A 200 1.84 -5.57 -10.10
CA LYS A 200 3.02 -4.72 -9.94
C LYS A 200 3.29 -3.93 -11.23
N ARG A 201 3.60 -2.65 -11.07
CA ARG A 201 4.02 -1.73 -12.14
C ARG A 201 5.30 -1.02 -11.75
N ALA A 202 5.94 -0.37 -12.71
CA ALA A 202 7.13 0.42 -12.43
C ALA A 202 6.78 1.64 -11.58
N GLU A 203 7.44 1.78 -10.46
CA GLU A 203 7.35 2.90 -9.55
C GLU A 203 8.25 4.06 -9.98
N ASP A 204 8.11 5.23 -9.36
CA ASP A 204 8.95 6.39 -9.65
C ASP A 204 10.39 6.17 -9.17
N THR A 205 10.56 5.42 -8.08
CA THR A 205 11.86 4.92 -7.64
C THR A 205 12.16 3.56 -8.29
N PRO A 206 13.37 3.38 -8.85
CA PRO A 206 13.74 2.09 -9.42
C PRO A 206 13.74 0.97 -8.37
N ASN A 207 12.97 -0.09 -8.61
CA ASN A 207 13.00 -1.28 -7.80
C ASN A 207 14.00 -2.31 -8.35
N ARG A 208 14.80 -2.89 -7.46
CA ARG A 208 15.75 -3.98 -7.77
C ARG A 208 15.81 -4.90 -6.57
N SER A 209 15.04 -5.96 -6.56
CA SER A 209 15.06 -6.93 -5.49
C SER A 209 15.38 -8.34 -6.00
N ILE A 210 16.09 -9.07 -5.18
CA ILE A 210 16.37 -10.50 -5.36
C ILE A 210 16.07 -11.14 -4.02
N ALA A 211 15.20 -12.12 -4.01
CA ALA A 211 14.90 -12.94 -2.85
C ALA A 211 15.28 -14.39 -3.12
N LEU A 212 15.84 -15.05 -2.12
CA LEU A 212 16.06 -16.48 -2.10
C LEU A 212 15.20 -17.07 -0.99
N ASP A 213 14.53 -18.14 -1.27
CA ASP A 213 13.65 -18.78 -0.31
C ASP A 213 14.01 -20.26 -0.11
N TYR A 214 13.83 -20.70 1.12
CA TYR A 214 13.94 -22.09 1.53
C TYR A 214 12.72 -22.42 2.40
N ALA A 215 12.10 -23.54 2.12
CA ALA A 215 11.02 -24.08 2.96
C ALA A 215 11.35 -25.51 3.37
N SER A 216 10.60 -26.04 4.33
CA SER A 216 10.73 -27.43 4.78
C SER A 216 10.71 -28.41 3.59
N ASP A 217 11.29 -29.57 3.79
CA ASP A 217 11.38 -30.66 2.82
C ASP A 217 12.15 -30.30 1.54
N SER A 218 13.23 -29.51 1.72
CA SER A 218 14.20 -29.15 0.67
C SER A 218 13.63 -28.31 -0.48
N ARG A 219 12.51 -27.64 -0.29
CA ARG A 219 11.96 -26.72 -1.31
C ARG A 219 12.77 -25.44 -1.32
N THR A 220 13.47 -25.21 -2.42
CA THR A 220 14.28 -24.02 -2.64
C THR A 220 13.72 -23.17 -3.76
N GLY A 221 13.99 -21.88 -3.73
CA GLY A 221 13.54 -21.00 -4.77
C GLY A 221 14.22 -19.64 -4.77
N GLY A 222 13.81 -18.85 -5.75
CA GLY A 222 14.25 -17.47 -5.84
C GLY A 222 13.28 -16.65 -6.69
N HIS A 223 13.30 -15.35 -6.41
CA HIS A 223 12.49 -14.34 -7.08
C HIS A 223 13.34 -13.12 -7.40
N VAL A 224 13.18 -12.59 -8.60
CA VAL A 224 13.79 -11.34 -9.07
C VAL A 224 12.68 -10.39 -9.48
N ASP A 225 12.71 -9.18 -8.94
CA ASP A 225 11.78 -8.11 -9.27
C ASP A 225 12.56 -6.86 -9.66
N LEU A 226 12.46 -6.48 -10.92
CA LEU A 226 13.14 -5.33 -11.51
C LEU A 226 12.12 -4.37 -12.09
N GLY A 227 12.09 -3.15 -11.58
CA GLY A 227 11.20 -2.09 -12.06
C GLY A 227 11.94 -0.78 -12.29
N ARG A 228 11.63 -0.11 -13.39
CA ARG A 228 12.19 1.21 -13.68
C ARG A 228 11.29 2.00 -14.61
N ARG A 229 11.30 3.32 -14.42
CA ARG A 229 10.75 4.27 -15.38
C ARG A 229 11.86 4.94 -16.20
N PHE A 230 11.54 5.34 -17.43
CA PHE A 230 12.48 5.94 -18.38
C PHE A 230 11.76 6.87 -19.37
N GLY A 231 12.56 7.59 -20.20
CA GLY A 231 12.08 8.61 -21.10
C GLY A 231 11.91 9.97 -20.43
N ASP A 232 11.50 10.97 -21.20
CA ASP A 232 11.24 12.31 -20.69
C ASP A 232 10.10 12.26 -19.66
N ASP A 233 10.29 12.90 -18.52
CA ASP A 233 9.34 12.92 -17.39
C ASP A 233 8.97 11.51 -16.85
N ASN A 234 9.85 10.52 -17.01
CA ASN A 234 9.59 9.14 -16.57
C ASN A 234 8.28 8.54 -17.13
N ARG A 235 7.94 8.86 -18.37
CA ARG A 235 6.64 8.48 -18.96
C ARG A 235 6.48 6.98 -19.19
N PHE A 236 7.56 6.28 -19.54
CA PHE A 236 7.52 4.84 -19.79
C PHE A 236 7.92 4.07 -18.53
N GLY A 237 7.12 3.09 -18.15
CA GLY A 237 7.41 2.16 -17.08
C GLY A 237 7.59 0.74 -17.60
N ALA A 238 8.58 0.03 -17.07
CA ALA A 238 8.74 -1.41 -17.27
C ALA A 238 9.06 -2.09 -15.93
N ARG A 239 8.35 -3.18 -15.63
CA ARG A 239 8.63 -4.05 -14.49
C ARG A 239 8.64 -5.51 -14.93
N VAL A 240 9.61 -6.25 -14.43
CA VAL A 240 9.80 -7.68 -14.73
C VAL A 240 9.87 -8.43 -13.42
N ASN A 241 9.06 -9.48 -13.29
CA ASN A 241 9.11 -10.41 -12.17
C ASN A 241 9.39 -11.80 -12.70
N VAL A 242 10.40 -12.46 -12.14
CA VAL A 242 10.73 -13.86 -12.47
C VAL A 242 10.89 -14.61 -11.16
N ALA A 243 10.19 -15.73 -11.03
CA ALA A 243 10.30 -16.58 -9.86
C ALA A 243 10.40 -18.05 -10.28
N LYS A 244 11.19 -18.81 -9.53
CA LYS A 244 11.30 -20.26 -9.67
C LYS A 244 11.44 -20.90 -8.31
N ARG A 245 10.68 -21.97 -8.08
CA ARG A 245 10.75 -22.82 -6.89
C ARG A 245 10.68 -24.29 -7.29
N ASP A 246 11.40 -25.12 -6.58
CA ASP A 246 11.46 -26.55 -6.82
C ASP A 246 11.72 -27.29 -5.50
N GLY A 247 11.07 -28.43 -5.30
CA GLY A 247 11.29 -29.26 -4.13
C GLY A 247 10.01 -29.94 -3.62
N GLU A 248 10.15 -30.68 -2.56
CA GLU A 248 9.04 -31.40 -1.93
C GLU A 248 8.16 -30.45 -1.12
N THR A 249 6.89 -30.77 -1.01
CA THR A 249 5.94 -30.06 -0.16
C THR A 249 5.85 -30.69 1.24
N ALA A 250 5.02 -30.14 2.11
CA ALA A 250 4.77 -30.73 3.42
C ALA A 250 3.98 -32.06 3.36
N VAL A 251 3.64 -32.53 2.19
CA VAL A 251 2.98 -33.85 1.96
C VAL A 251 4.02 -34.83 1.45
N ASP A 252 4.20 -35.93 2.15
CA ASP A 252 5.17 -36.99 1.81
C ASP A 252 5.01 -37.46 0.37
N GLY A 253 6.08 -37.39 -0.41
CA GLY A 253 6.12 -37.81 -1.80
C GLY A 253 5.46 -36.83 -2.79
N GLU A 254 5.02 -35.66 -2.35
CA GLU A 254 4.51 -34.61 -3.24
C GLU A 254 5.64 -33.65 -3.64
N HIS A 255 5.99 -33.63 -4.92
CA HIS A 255 6.96 -32.73 -5.49
C HIS A 255 6.26 -31.56 -6.19
N SER A 256 6.68 -30.33 -5.91
CA SER A 256 6.14 -29.11 -6.51
C SER A 256 7.20 -28.38 -7.33
N HIS A 257 6.86 -28.10 -8.58
CA HIS A 257 7.65 -27.25 -9.46
C HIS A 257 6.84 -26.00 -9.82
N PHE A 258 7.42 -24.83 -9.58
CA PHE A 258 6.80 -23.55 -9.88
C PHE A 258 7.75 -22.67 -10.68
N SER A 259 7.23 -22.03 -11.73
CA SER A 259 7.94 -20.98 -12.46
C SER A 259 6.96 -19.90 -12.92
N LEU A 260 7.39 -18.65 -12.77
CA LEU A 260 6.64 -17.46 -13.16
C LEU A 260 7.57 -16.50 -13.89
N ALA A 261 7.06 -15.90 -14.97
CA ALA A 261 7.67 -14.74 -15.59
C ALA A 261 6.57 -13.77 -16.00
N THR A 262 6.65 -12.53 -15.54
CA THR A 262 5.71 -11.46 -15.90
C THR A 262 6.43 -10.22 -16.35
N VAL A 263 5.82 -9.49 -17.27
CA VAL A 263 6.28 -8.18 -17.74
C VAL A 263 5.12 -7.21 -17.65
N GLY A 264 5.31 -6.14 -16.91
CA GLY A 264 4.40 -5.00 -16.85
C GLY A 264 4.98 -3.84 -17.65
N LEU A 265 4.21 -3.29 -18.57
CA LEU A 265 4.55 -2.08 -19.30
C LEU A 265 3.46 -1.06 -19.08
N ASP A 266 3.84 0.19 -18.84
CA ASP A 266 2.91 1.29 -18.71
C ASP A 266 3.45 2.59 -19.31
N TYR A 267 2.54 3.46 -19.68
CA TYR A 267 2.84 4.79 -20.19
C TYR A 267 2.01 5.82 -19.43
N ARG A 268 2.67 6.85 -18.91
CA ARG A 268 2.03 8.00 -18.25
C ARG A 268 2.11 9.20 -19.18
N GLY A 269 0.98 9.66 -19.68
CA GLY A 269 0.84 10.89 -20.45
C GLY A 269 0.03 11.92 -19.69
N GLU A 270 -0.02 13.16 -20.19
CA GLU A 270 -0.80 14.25 -19.57
C GLU A 270 -2.32 13.95 -19.52
N ARG A 271 -2.82 13.12 -20.44
CA ARG A 271 -4.24 12.76 -20.57
C ARG A 271 -4.52 11.27 -20.40
N LEU A 272 -3.48 10.45 -20.32
CA LEU A 272 -3.59 8.99 -20.21
C LEU A 272 -2.61 8.50 -19.13
N ARG A 273 -3.14 7.84 -18.13
CA ARG A 273 -2.37 7.10 -17.13
C ARG A 273 -2.80 5.64 -17.07
#